data_5ca1d0fa353fa5a255f75da1d22a6610
#
_entry.id   5ca1d0fa353fa5a255f75da1d22a6610
#
_cell.length_a   1.000
_cell.length_b   1.000
_cell.length_c   1.000
_cell.angle_alpha   90.00
_cell.angle_beta   90.00
_cell.angle_gamma   90.00
#
_symmetry.space_group_name_H-M   'P 1'
#
loop_
_entity.id
_entity.type
_entity.pdbx_description
1 polymer ?
#
loop_
_entity_poly.entity_id
_entity_poly.type
_entity_poly.pdbx_seq_one_letter_code
_entity_poly.pdbx_strand_id
1 'polypeptide(L)'
;MEWVSFLEKWIWLGFAAVGFAVLFNVPVRTLWVIFTLGALGGSLKFLTIKLGGGIILGSFFGAMLVGFLSIYAAHFRHAPPFVFAIPSVIPMVPGAFAYRMMLGIIKLTGDVDPDAFNQLMHSTVDNGLKALFVLMGLSLGVSAPMLLARRESAKEIKVPLKIDELIKK
;
A
#
# COMPACT_ATOMS: atom_id res chain seq x y z
N MET A 1 -8.59 -13.67 -24.78
CA MET A 1 -7.46 -14.03 -23.90
C MET A 1 -7.09 -12.98 -22.86
N GLU A 2 -7.19 -11.68 -23.13
CA GLU A 2 -6.82 -10.62 -22.14
C GLU A 2 -7.66 -10.60 -20.85
N TRP A 3 -8.95 -10.88 -20.94
CA TRP A 3 -9.85 -10.89 -19.79
C TRP A 3 -9.56 -12.04 -18.81
N VAL A 4 -9.15 -13.20 -19.32
CA VAL A 4 -8.76 -14.35 -18.48
C VAL A 4 -7.52 -14.00 -17.66
N SER A 5 -6.52 -13.37 -18.28
CA SER A 5 -5.31 -12.93 -17.57
C SER A 5 -5.58 -11.81 -16.56
N PHE A 6 -6.61 -11.00 -16.76
CA PHE A 6 -7.02 -9.97 -15.81
C PHE A 6 -7.69 -10.58 -14.57
N LEU A 7 -8.64 -11.52 -14.77
CA LEU A 7 -9.30 -12.24 -13.69
C LEU A 7 -8.31 -13.09 -12.88
N GLU A 8 -7.36 -13.72 -13.56
CA GLU A 8 -6.31 -14.48 -12.91
C GLU A 8 -5.46 -13.60 -11.98
N LYS A 9 -5.00 -12.44 -12.44
CA LYS A 9 -4.27 -11.48 -11.62
C LYS A 9 -5.07 -10.99 -10.42
N TRP A 10 -6.36 -10.75 -10.60
CA TRP A 10 -7.28 -10.34 -9.55
C TRP A 10 -7.33 -11.37 -8.40
N ILE A 11 -7.48 -12.64 -8.75
CA ILE A 11 -7.52 -13.74 -7.79
C ILE A 11 -6.19 -13.88 -7.04
N TRP A 12 -5.06 -13.85 -7.74
CA TRP A 12 -3.74 -13.96 -7.14
C TRP A 12 -3.39 -12.80 -6.20
N LEU A 13 -3.81 -11.59 -6.53
CA LEU A 13 -3.64 -10.44 -5.64
C LEU A 13 -4.45 -10.56 -4.36
N GLY A 14 -5.69 -11.10 -4.46
CA GLY A 14 -6.50 -11.40 -3.29
C GLY A 14 -5.85 -12.45 -2.39
N PHE A 15 -5.35 -13.56 -2.95
CA PHE A 15 -4.63 -14.58 -2.18
C PHE A 15 -3.35 -14.05 -1.56
N ALA A 16 -2.57 -13.23 -2.28
CA ALA A 16 -1.38 -12.60 -1.72
C ALA A 16 -1.73 -11.70 -0.52
N ALA A 17 -2.80 -10.91 -0.60
CA ALA A 17 -3.28 -10.08 0.51
C ALA A 17 -3.67 -10.93 1.73
N VAL A 18 -4.34 -12.04 1.52
CA VAL A 18 -4.68 -12.99 2.59
C VAL A 18 -3.41 -13.60 3.21
N GLY A 19 -2.43 -13.98 2.40
CA GLY A 19 -1.14 -14.48 2.89
C GLY A 19 -0.46 -13.49 3.85
N PHE A 20 -0.42 -12.19 3.50
CA PHE A 20 0.09 -11.16 4.39
C PHE A 20 -0.80 -10.95 5.62
N ALA A 21 -2.12 -11.05 5.49
CA ALA A 21 -3.02 -10.96 6.64
C ALA A 21 -2.76 -12.08 7.67
N VAL A 22 -2.49 -13.30 7.20
CA VAL A 22 -2.12 -14.42 8.07
C VAL A 22 -0.77 -14.16 8.75
N LEU A 23 0.22 -13.64 8.02
CA LEU A 23 1.52 -13.25 8.58
C LEU A 23 1.39 -12.21 9.71
N PHE A 24 0.46 -11.27 9.58
CA PHE A 24 0.18 -10.26 10.60
C PHE A 24 -0.79 -10.71 11.69
N ASN A 25 -1.11 -12.00 11.73
CA ASN A 25 -2.02 -12.56 12.72
C ASN A 25 -3.39 -11.88 12.79
N VAL A 26 -3.92 -11.50 11.61
CA VAL A 26 -5.23 -10.86 11.49
C VAL A 26 -6.34 -11.90 11.71
N PRO A 27 -7.44 -11.55 12.43
CA PRO A 27 -8.51 -12.49 12.71
C PRO A 27 -9.11 -13.12 11.45
N VAL A 28 -9.31 -14.44 11.45
CA VAL A 28 -9.78 -15.23 10.30
C VAL A 28 -11.08 -14.68 9.71
N ARG A 29 -11.96 -14.16 10.56
CA ARG A 29 -13.25 -13.57 10.15
C ARG A 29 -13.13 -12.35 9.22
N THR A 30 -11.95 -11.75 9.12
CA THR A 30 -11.69 -10.55 8.29
C THR A 30 -10.99 -10.88 6.97
N LEU A 31 -10.50 -12.12 6.80
CA LEU A 31 -9.70 -12.51 5.63
C LEU A 31 -10.46 -12.35 4.30
N TRP A 32 -11.76 -12.63 4.27
CA TRP A 32 -12.58 -12.42 3.07
C TRP A 32 -12.61 -10.97 2.62
N VAL A 33 -12.71 -10.05 3.57
CA VAL A 33 -12.70 -8.61 3.28
C VAL A 33 -11.33 -8.22 2.73
N ILE A 34 -10.25 -8.70 3.33
CA ILE A 34 -8.88 -8.42 2.89
C ILE A 34 -8.64 -8.98 1.48
N PHE A 35 -9.13 -10.20 1.19
CA PHE A 35 -9.09 -10.77 -0.15
C PHE A 35 -9.72 -9.83 -1.18
N THR A 36 -10.96 -9.39 -0.94
CA THR A 36 -11.68 -8.51 -1.87
C THR A 36 -11.01 -7.15 -2.02
N LEU A 37 -10.50 -6.57 -0.93
CA LEU A 37 -9.80 -5.29 -0.96
C LEU A 37 -8.49 -5.37 -1.74
N GLY A 38 -7.68 -6.40 -1.52
CA GLY A 38 -6.42 -6.61 -2.24
C GLY A 38 -6.66 -6.85 -3.73
N ALA A 39 -7.66 -7.66 -4.06
CA ALA A 39 -8.08 -7.92 -5.42
C ALA A 39 -8.55 -6.65 -6.14
N LEU A 40 -9.45 -5.86 -5.55
CA LEU A 40 -10.00 -4.64 -6.13
C LEU A 40 -8.93 -3.54 -6.27
N GLY A 41 -8.14 -3.32 -5.22
CA GLY A 41 -7.07 -2.32 -5.26
C GLY A 41 -6.01 -2.62 -6.32
N GLY A 42 -5.57 -3.87 -6.39
CA GLY A 42 -4.62 -4.31 -7.41
C GLY A 42 -5.21 -4.24 -8.82
N SER A 43 -6.49 -4.58 -8.99
CA SER A 43 -7.18 -4.47 -10.28
C SER A 43 -7.26 -3.04 -10.77
N LEU A 44 -7.59 -2.09 -9.88
CA LEU A 44 -7.61 -0.66 -10.23
C LEU A 44 -6.21 -0.16 -10.60
N LYS A 45 -5.17 -0.60 -9.90
CA LYS A 45 -3.78 -0.32 -10.27
C LYS A 45 -3.48 -0.77 -11.70
N PHE A 46 -3.77 -2.03 -12.05
CA PHE A 46 -3.53 -2.55 -13.39
C PHE A 46 -4.38 -1.86 -14.46
N LEU A 47 -5.64 -1.55 -14.14
CA LEU A 47 -6.51 -0.80 -15.05
C LEU A 47 -5.93 0.59 -15.35
N THR A 48 -5.48 1.31 -14.32
CA THR A 48 -4.87 2.64 -14.48
C THR A 48 -3.61 2.57 -15.34
N ILE A 49 -2.77 1.54 -15.14
CA ILE A 49 -1.57 1.33 -15.96
C ILE A 49 -1.96 1.06 -17.42
N LYS A 50 -3.00 0.25 -17.67
CA LYS A 50 -3.49 -0.08 -19.02
C LYS A 50 -4.05 1.16 -19.73
N LEU A 51 -4.63 2.11 -18.99
CA LEU A 51 -5.12 3.39 -19.50
C LEU A 51 -4.01 4.44 -19.73
N GLY A 52 -2.73 4.06 -19.51
CA GLY A 52 -1.59 4.96 -19.73
C GLY A 52 -1.20 5.82 -18.52
N GLY A 53 -1.82 5.63 -17.35
CA GLY A 53 -1.56 6.41 -16.14
C GLY A 53 -0.22 6.12 -15.45
N GLY A 54 0.55 5.15 -15.92
CA GLY A 54 1.83 4.76 -15.32
C GLY A 54 1.69 4.01 -13.98
N ILE A 55 2.81 3.45 -13.51
CA ILE A 55 2.81 2.60 -12.32
C ILE A 55 2.60 3.38 -11.01
N ILE A 56 3.07 4.63 -10.95
CA ILE A 56 2.99 5.48 -9.76
C ILE A 56 1.52 5.86 -9.50
N LEU A 57 0.84 6.42 -10.52
CA LEU A 57 -0.57 6.78 -10.43
C LEU A 57 -1.46 5.56 -10.21
N GLY A 58 -1.17 4.46 -10.88
CA GLY A 58 -1.90 3.21 -10.68
C GLY A 58 -1.81 2.73 -9.22
N SER A 59 -0.62 2.78 -8.64
CA SER A 59 -0.41 2.40 -7.24
C SER A 59 -1.13 3.35 -6.27
N PHE A 60 -1.10 4.66 -6.53
CA PHE A 60 -1.81 5.65 -5.73
C PHE A 60 -3.33 5.43 -5.74
N PHE A 61 -3.95 5.29 -6.92
CA PHE A 61 -5.40 5.07 -7.02
C PHE A 61 -5.83 3.73 -6.46
N GLY A 62 -5.03 2.66 -6.69
CA GLY A 62 -5.28 1.35 -6.08
C GLY A 62 -5.26 1.41 -4.56
N ALA A 63 -4.27 2.06 -3.97
CA ALA A 63 -4.15 2.25 -2.53
C ALA A 63 -5.25 3.15 -1.96
N MET A 64 -5.63 4.20 -2.68
CA MET A 64 -6.72 5.10 -2.31
C MET A 64 -8.06 4.37 -2.24
N LEU A 65 -8.36 3.50 -3.20
CA LEU A 65 -9.55 2.65 -3.18
C LEU A 65 -9.54 1.73 -1.95
N VAL A 66 -8.41 1.06 -1.68
CA VAL A 66 -8.25 0.21 -0.48
C VAL A 66 -8.46 1.03 0.79
N GLY A 67 -7.90 2.24 0.88
CA GLY A 67 -8.06 3.14 2.01
C GLY A 67 -9.53 3.47 2.29
N PHE A 68 -10.29 3.88 1.26
CA PHE A 68 -11.73 4.16 1.38
C PHE A 68 -12.52 2.93 1.82
N LEU A 69 -12.34 1.82 1.14
CA LEU A 69 -13.09 0.59 1.44
C LEU A 69 -12.74 0.01 2.83
N SER A 70 -11.50 0.22 3.30
CA SER A 70 -11.09 -0.19 4.64
C SER A 70 -11.83 0.54 5.75
N ILE A 71 -12.23 1.79 5.53
CA ILE A 71 -13.05 2.55 6.48
C ILE A 71 -14.44 1.91 6.62
N TYR A 72 -15.06 1.56 5.49
CA TYR A 72 -16.35 0.84 5.51
C TYR A 72 -16.21 -0.53 6.18
N ALA A 73 -15.17 -1.28 5.84
CA ALA A 73 -14.90 -2.59 6.44
C ALA A 73 -14.71 -2.51 7.95
N ALA A 74 -14.04 -1.45 8.43
CA ALA A 74 -13.83 -1.19 9.85
C ALA A 74 -15.16 -1.04 10.61
N HIS A 75 -16.11 -0.31 10.06
CA HIS A 75 -17.46 -0.15 10.64
C HIS A 75 -18.21 -1.48 10.76
N PHE A 76 -18.21 -2.29 9.68
CA PHE A 76 -18.90 -3.59 9.67
C PHE A 76 -18.27 -4.63 10.59
N ARG A 77 -16.96 -4.61 10.75
CA ARG A 77 -16.22 -5.65 11.48
C ARG A 77 -15.76 -5.23 12.86
N HIS A 78 -16.05 -4.00 13.28
CA HIS A 78 -15.62 -3.44 14.56
C HIS A 78 -14.11 -3.63 14.81
N ALA A 79 -13.31 -3.33 13.78
CA ALA A 79 -11.85 -3.44 13.82
C ALA A 79 -11.22 -2.18 13.21
N PRO A 80 -10.01 -1.79 13.62
CA PRO A 80 -9.33 -0.62 13.05
C PRO A 80 -9.15 -0.73 11.53
N PRO A 81 -9.31 0.36 10.74
CA PRO A 81 -9.17 0.34 9.29
C PRO A 81 -7.83 -0.21 8.79
N PHE A 82 -6.75 0.02 9.54
CA PHE A 82 -5.41 -0.46 9.20
C PHE A 82 -5.29 -1.98 9.15
N VAL A 83 -6.10 -2.70 9.92
CA VAL A 83 -6.13 -4.17 9.90
C VAL A 83 -6.51 -4.71 8.52
N PHE A 84 -7.32 -3.96 7.78
CA PHE A 84 -7.76 -4.30 6.42
C PHE A 84 -6.82 -3.70 5.36
N ALA A 85 -6.43 -2.44 5.54
CA ALA A 85 -5.68 -1.69 4.53
C ALA A 85 -4.26 -2.23 4.34
N ILE A 86 -3.52 -2.46 5.43
CA ILE A 86 -2.10 -2.83 5.35
C ILE A 86 -1.90 -4.12 4.55
N PRO A 87 -2.51 -5.27 4.91
CA PRO A 87 -2.29 -6.51 4.16
C PRO A 87 -2.79 -6.43 2.72
N SER A 88 -3.84 -5.63 2.45
CA SER A 88 -4.40 -5.48 1.11
C SER A 88 -3.51 -4.67 0.16
N VAL A 89 -2.68 -3.76 0.69
CA VAL A 89 -1.81 -2.89 -0.12
C VAL A 89 -0.43 -3.51 -0.36
N ILE A 90 0.04 -4.39 0.53
CA ILE A 90 1.39 -4.99 0.41
C ILE A 90 1.63 -5.69 -0.93
N PRO A 91 0.69 -6.44 -1.54
CA PRO A 91 0.90 -7.02 -2.87
C PRO A 91 1.20 -6.00 -3.98
N MET A 92 0.88 -4.72 -3.75
CA MET A 92 1.15 -3.63 -4.69
C MET A 92 2.53 -2.99 -4.52
N VAL A 93 3.28 -3.36 -3.48
CA VAL A 93 4.64 -2.86 -3.20
C VAL A 93 5.58 -3.20 -4.36
N PRO A 94 6.42 -2.26 -4.80
CA PRO A 94 7.25 -2.40 -5.99
C PRO A 94 8.54 -3.18 -5.71
N GLY A 95 8.45 -4.39 -5.15
CA GLY A 95 9.61 -5.20 -4.75
C GLY A 95 10.59 -5.49 -5.88
N ALA A 96 10.10 -5.70 -7.10
CA ALA A 96 10.95 -5.96 -8.26
C ALA A 96 11.85 -4.76 -8.63
N PHE A 97 11.35 -3.53 -8.48
CA PHE A 97 12.16 -2.32 -8.72
C PHE A 97 13.19 -2.12 -7.61
N ALA A 98 12.82 -2.30 -6.35
CA ALA A 98 13.75 -2.23 -5.22
C ALA A 98 14.86 -3.29 -5.34
N TYR A 99 14.52 -4.51 -5.73
CA TYR A 99 15.48 -5.58 -5.97
C TYR A 99 16.46 -5.24 -7.11
N ARG A 100 15.96 -4.73 -8.25
CA ARG A 100 16.82 -4.34 -9.39
C ARG A 100 17.73 -3.17 -9.05
N MET A 101 17.23 -2.19 -8.29
CA MET A 101 18.06 -1.11 -7.76
C MET A 101 19.19 -1.66 -6.91
N MET A 102 18.90 -2.55 -5.96
CA MET A 102 19.91 -3.14 -5.08
C MET A 102 20.95 -3.92 -5.83
N LEU A 103 20.54 -4.74 -6.79
CA LEU A 103 21.48 -5.45 -7.68
C LEU A 103 22.34 -4.49 -8.51
N GLY A 104 21.75 -3.38 -8.97
CA GLY A 104 22.47 -2.35 -9.71
C GLY A 104 23.56 -1.70 -8.84
N ILE A 105 23.23 -1.34 -7.60
CA ILE A 105 24.21 -0.78 -6.64
C ILE A 105 25.35 -1.77 -6.40
N ILE A 106 25.05 -3.04 -6.14
CA ILE A 106 26.07 -4.07 -5.91
C ILE A 106 27.00 -4.20 -7.13
N LYS A 107 26.44 -4.19 -8.36
CA LYS A 107 27.25 -4.25 -9.56
C LYS A 107 28.13 -3.01 -9.74
N LEU A 108 27.64 -1.81 -9.39
CA LEU A 108 28.41 -0.56 -9.49
C LEU A 108 29.58 -0.49 -8.50
N THR A 109 29.60 -1.30 -7.44
CA THR A 109 30.72 -1.39 -6.49
C THR A 109 31.83 -2.34 -6.96
N GLY A 110 31.62 -3.11 -8.02
CA GLY A 110 32.61 -3.99 -8.65
C GLY A 110 33.31 -3.32 -9.82
N ASP A 111 34.18 -4.09 -10.50
CA ASP A 111 34.82 -3.64 -11.75
C ASP A 111 33.77 -3.63 -12.88
N VAL A 112 33.32 -2.43 -13.24
CA VAL A 112 32.37 -2.20 -14.33
C VAL A 112 33.12 -1.60 -15.50
N ASP A 113 32.90 -2.14 -16.70
CA ASP A 113 33.38 -1.57 -17.94
C ASP A 113 32.90 -0.11 -18.06
N PRO A 114 33.79 0.86 -18.36
CA PRO A 114 33.45 2.28 -18.51
C PRO A 114 32.27 2.54 -19.44
N ASP A 115 32.15 1.78 -20.51
CA ASP A 115 31.07 1.92 -21.49
C ASP A 115 29.70 1.44 -20.92
N ALA A 116 29.70 0.45 -20.04
CA ALA A 116 28.51 -0.08 -19.40
C ALA A 116 28.09 0.71 -18.13
N PHE A 117 29.01 1.47 -17.51
CA PHE A 117 28.80 2.17 -16.24
C PHE A 117 27.62 3.14 -16.31
N ASN A 118 27.56 3.99 -17.32
CA ASN A 118 26.50 4.99 -17.47
C ASN A 118 25.13 4.35 -17.62
N GLN A 119 25.02 3.28 -18.40
CA GLN A 119 23.77 2.56 -18.61
C GLN A 119 23.30 1.85 -17.33
N LEU A 120 24.25 1.24 -16.60
CA LEU A 120 23.97 0.58 -15.32
C LEU A 120 23.55 1.61 -14.26
N MET A 121 24.22 2.74 -14.17
CA MET A 121 23.88 3.84 -13.26
C MET A 121 22.47 4.35 -13.57
N HIS A 122 22.16 4.66 -14.83
CA HIS A 122 20.84 5.15 -15.23
C HIS A 122 19.72 4.16 -14.86
N SER A 123 19.91 2.88 -15.17
CA SER A 123 18.91 1.84 -14.85
C SER A 123 18.73 1.64 -13.34
N THR A 124 19.81 1.77 -12.55
CA THR A 124 19.79 1.64 -11.09
C THR A 124 19.00 2.78 -10.46
N VAL A 125 19.30 4.02 -10.88
CA VAL A 125 18.60 5.22 -10.40
C VAL A 125 17.12 5.20 -10.81
N ASP A 126 16.80 4.86 -12.05
CA ASP A 126 15.42 4.77 -12.55
C ASP A 126 14.58 3.76 -11.75
N ASN A 127 15.12 2.57 -11.48
CA ASN A 127 14.46 1.57 -10.64
C ASN A 127 14.28 2.07 -9.20
N GLY A 128 15.27 2.76 -8.64
CA GLY A 128 15.20 3.32 -7.30
C GLY A 128 14.12 4.40 -7.18
N LEU A 129 14.09 5.34 -8.13
CA LEU A 129 13.07 6.38 -8.17
C LEU A 129 11.65 5.80 -8.34
N LYS A 130 11.48 4.81 -9.23
CA LYS A 130 10.20 4.11 -9.38
C LYS A 130 9.77 3.44 -8.09
N ALA A 131 10.67 2.75 -7.39
CA ALA A 131 10.37 2.13 -6.10
C ALA A 131 9.95 3.17 -5.07
N LEU A 132 10.70 4.26 -4.93
CA LEU A 132 10.44 5.35 -3.99
C LEU A 132 9.08 6.00 -4.24
N PHE A 133 8.81 6.45 -5.47
CA PHE A 133 7.56 7.14 -5.79
C PHE A 133 6.33 6.23 -5.69
N VAL A 134 6.46 4.94 -6.01
CA VAL A 134 5.36 3.99 -5.80
C VAL A 134 5.08 3.81 -4.31
N LEU A 135 6.09 3.68 -3.45
CA LEU A 135 5.90 3.58 -2.00
C LEU A 135 5.27 4.85 -1.43
N MET A 136 5.70 6.03 -1.87
CA MET A 136 5.06 7.29 -1.50
C MET A 136 3.59 7.34 -1.95
N GLY A 137 3.32 6.92 -3.18
CA GLY A 137 1.96 6.83 -3.72
C GLY A 137 1.06 5.88 -2.92
N LEU A 138 1.57 4.71 -2.54
CA LEU A 138 0.84 3.75 -1.70
C LEU A 138 0.53 4.34 -0.32
N SER A 139 1.53 4.94 0.32
CA SER A 139 1.39 5.56 1.65
C SER A 139 0.36 6.69 1.65
N LEU A 140 0.48 7.63 0.71
CA LEU A 140 -0.46 8.74 0.56
C LEU A 140 -1.86 8.25 0.18
N GLY A 141 -1.96 7.27 -0.72
CA GLY A 141 -3.24 6.71 -1.16
C GLY A 141 -4.03 6.09 -0.02
N VAL A 142 -3.38 5.30 0.85
CA VAL A 142 -4.04 4.71 2.03
C VAL A 142 -4.37 5.77 3.08
N SER A 143 -3.44 6.69 3.34
CA SER A 143 -3.56 7.64 4.45
C SER A 143 -4.56 8.75 4.17
N ALA A 144 -4.68 9.23 2.93
CA ALA A 144 -5.56 10.34 2.57
C ALA A 144 -7.03 10.11 2.95
N PRO A 145 -7.68 8.98 2.58
CA PRO A 145 -9.06 8.70 2.99
C PRO A 145 -9.20 8.59 4.51
N MET A 146 -8.23 7.97 5.17
CA MET A 146 -8.27 7.77 6.62
C MET A 146 -8.15 9.08 7.40
N LEU A 147 -7.33 10.02 6.91
CA LEU A 147 -7.20 11.35 7.51
C LEU A 147 -8.47 12.18 7.29
N LEU A 148 -9.09 12.09 6.11
CA LEU A 148 -10.35 12.78 5.81
C LEU A 148 -11.50 12.27 6.69
N ALA A 149 -11.57 10.96 6.92
CA ALA A 149 -12.58 10.36 7.78
C ALA A 149 -12.40 10.66 9.28
N ARG A 150 -11.19 11.04 9.70
CA ARG A 150 -10.85 11.31 11.11
C ARG A 150 -11.26 12.67 11.63
N ARG A 151 -11.83 13.54 10.80
CA ARG A 151 -12.15 14.93 11.15
C ARG A 151 -13.14 15.11 12.32
N GLU A 152 -13.86 14.07 12.72
CA GLU A 152 -14.83 14.18 13.83
C GLU A 152 -14.30 13.68 15.18
N SER A 153 -13.27 12.83 15.20
CA SER A 153 -12.81 12.19 16.45
C SER A 153 -11.89 13.07 17.31
N ALA A 154 -11.29 14.11 16.74
CA ALA A 154 -10.37 14.98 17.48
C ALA A 154 -11.11 16.03 18.37
N LYS A 155 -12.40 16.25 18.16
CA LYS A 155 -13.22 17.21 18.92
C LYS A 155 -13.74 16.65 20.25
N GLU A 156 -13.67 15.36 20.49
CA GLU A 156 -14.25 14.72 21.69
C GLU A 156 -13.24 14.27 22.75
N ILE A 157 -11.98 14.63 22.63
CA ILE A 157 -11.06 14.47 23.75
C ILE A 157 -11.33 15.59 24.75
N LYS A 158 -12.43 15.47 25.47
CA LYS A 158 -12.59 16.12 26.76
C LYS A 158 -11.61 15.45 27.71
N VAL A 159 -10.42 16.02 27.82
CA VAL A 159 -9.50 15.69 28.92
C VAL A 159 -10.23 16.08 30.19
N PRO A 160 -10.64 15.16 31.07
CA PRO A 160 -11.17 15.55 32.37
C PRO A 160 -9.99 16.15 33.13
N LEU A 161 -9.97 17.48 33.17
CA LEU A 161 -9.03 18.22 34.02
C LEU A 161 -9.45 17.95 35.48
N LYS A 162 -8.96 16.85 36.04
CA LYS A 162 -9.07 16.49 37.44
C LYS A 162 -8.05 17.31 38.28
N ILE A 163 -7.88 18.59 37.92
CA ILE A 163 -6.95 19.49 38.59
C ILE A 163 -7.65 20.18 39.77
N ASP A 164 -8.99 20.36 39.73
CA ASP A 164 -9.72 21.08 40.78
C ASP A 164 -9.83 20.32 42.11
N GLU A 165 -9.60 19.00 42.13
CA GLU A 165 -9.59 18.23 43.38
C GLU A 165 -8.24 18.24 44.12
N LEU A 166 -7.16 18.61 43.44
CA LEU A 166 -5.80 18.63 44.04
C LEU A 166 -5.47 19.97 44.69
N ILE A 167 -6.24 21.05 44.42
CA ILE A 167 -6.01 22.38 44.96
C ILE A 167 -6.84 22.61 46.25
N LYS A 168 -7.81 21.75 46.57
CA LYS A 168 -8.67 21.85 47.76
C LYS A 168 -8.23 20.95 48.94
N LYS A 169 -7.02 20.48 48.96
CA LYS A 169 -6.42 19.75 50.09
C LYS A 169 -5.16 20.54 50.55
#